data_bf52411707ed331f454507f83875415d
#
_entry.id   bf52411707ed331f454507f83875415d
#
_cell.length_a   1.000
_cell.length_b   1.000
_cell.length_c   1.000
_cell.angle_alpha   90.00
_cell.angle_beta   90.00
_cell.angle_gamma   90.00
#
_symmetry.space_group_name_H-M   'P 1'
#
loop_
_entity.id
_entity.type
_entity.pdbx_description
1 polymer ?
#
loop_
_entity_poly.entity_id
_entity_poly.type
_entity_poly.pdbx_seq_one_letter_code
_entity_poly.pdbx_strand_id
1 'polypeptide(L)'
;MAVPAVQPSPGNAGSAANPNRNKLMPISNGFNNATANLYMHAQLAKGIRVQLTSYLSARHHNETWVKDGFIQIDESPIDMPILNTLMKYTTVKIGHFEVNYGDFHFKRSDNGQALFNPFVGNAIMDAFTTEVGAEAVLQHKGLFGVVALTNGEIRGNITRPADRSPAAMAKLGFDRQLNDDVRVRLSGSWRNQGSAISNTLYSGDRAGSRYYFVLENDKATESANFTSGRINPGFSDKLSAYMINPFIKVKGAEVFGMYEKAKGRSASETALREVDQVMAEGVYRFLQDEKLFLGARWNRVTGNLGGANSDVTVTRGNVGGGWFITPSLLLKAELVEQKYEGFVRTDIRNGGKFRGFMIEAVTAF
;
A
#
# COMPACT_ATOMS: atom_id res chain seq x y z
N MET A 1 -21.51 8.66 0.88
CA MET A 1 -20.51 8.35 -0.16
C MET A 1 -20.94 8.97 -1.47
N ALA A 2 -20.11 9.79 -2.09
CA ALA A 2 -20.42 10.41 -3.37
C ALA A 2 -19.73 9.66 -4.51
N VAL A 3 -20.34 9.64 -5.66
CA VAL A 3 -19.87 8.97 -6.85
C VAL A 3 -18.84 9.82 -7.58
N PRO A 4 -17.73 9.24 -8.01
CA PRO A 4 -16.85 9.92 -8.95
C PRO A 4 -17.61 10.21 -10.26
N ALA A 5 -17.53 11.44 -10.75
CA ALA A 5 -17.92 11.74 -12.11
C ALA A 5 -16.84 11.20 -13.04
N VAL A 6 -17.14 10.13 -13.76
CA VAL A 6 -16.23 9.49 -14.70
C VAL A 6 -16.47 10.02 -16.10
N GLN A 7 -15.43 10.49 -16.76
CA GLN A 7 -15.49 10.95 -18.14
C GLN A 7 -14.49 10.15 -18.98
N PRO A 8 -14.95 9.17 -19.75
CA PRO A 8 -14.08 8.49 -20.72
C PRO A 8 -13.76 9.42 -21.90
N SER A 9 -12.64 9.18 -22.52
CA SER A 9 -12.33 9.82 -23.80
C SER A 9 -13.34 9.38 -24.87
N PRO A 10 -13.69 10.25 -25.86
CA PRO A 10 -14.51 9.86 -27.00
C PRO A 10 -13.97 8.66 -27.78
N GLY A 11 -12.67 8.38 -27.68
CA GLY A 11 -12.04 7.21 -28.30
C GLY A 11 -12.32 5.87 -27.63
N ASN A 12 -12.93 5.87 -26.46
CA ASN A 12 -13.20 4.66 -25.66
C ASN A 12 -14.58 4.05 -25.94
N ALA A 13 -15.30 4.51 -26.94
CA ALA A 13 -16.53 3.87 -27.40
C ALA A 13 -16.25 2.42 -27.84
N GLY A 14 -17.14 1.49 -27.52
CA GLY A 14 -17.07 0.11 -27.99
C GLY A 14 -16.94 0.03 -29.53
N SER A 15 -16.40 -1.06 -30.02
CA SER A 15 -16.32 -1.34 -31.46
C SER A 15 -17.49 -2.22 -31.90
N ALA A 16 -17.72 -2.31 -33.22
CA ALA A 16 -18.71 -3.24 -33.78
C ALA A 16 -18.45 -4.70 -33.40
N ALA A 17 -17.17 -5.10 -33.24
CA ALA A 17 -16.76 -6.43 -32.81
C ALA A 17 -16.88 -6.66 -31.30
N ASN A 18 -16.85 -5.58 -30.49
CA ASN A 18 -17.02 -5.63 -29.03
C ASN A 18 -17.66 -4.32 -28.56
N PRO A 19 -18.97 -4.15 -28.75
CA PRO A 19 -19.66 -2.89 -28.49
C PRO A 19 -19.63 -2.46 -27.03
N ASN A 20 -19.39 -3.41 -26.09
CA ASN A 20 -19.34 -3.16 -24.66
C ASN A 20 -17.93 -3.03 -24.09
N ARG A 21 -16.89 -3.17 -24.92
CA ARG A 21 -15.48 -3.25 -24.44
C ARG A 21 -15.10 -2.11 -23.50
N ASN A 22 -15.50 -0.89 -23.83
CA ASN A 22 -15.18 0.32 -23.08
C ASN A 22 -16.43 1.00 -22.50
N LYS A 23 -17.54 0.27 -22.43
CA LYS A 23 -18.72 0.76 -21.73
C LYS A 23 -18.44 0.78 -20.23
N LEU A 24 -18.55 1.94 -19.64
CA LEU A 24 -18.29 2.12 -18.23
C LEU A 24 -19.39 1.52 -17.34
N MET A 25 -18.95 0.93 -16.22
CA MET A 25 -19.84 0.52 -15.14
C MET A 25 -20.62 1.76 -14.63
N PRO A 26 -21.95 1.73 -14.61
CA PRO A 26 -22.71 2.81 -14.01
C PRO A 26 -22.52 2.79 -12.48
N ILE A 27 -22.12 3.92 -11.92
CA ILE A 27 -21.88 4.07 -10.49
C ILE A 27 -22.91 5.02 -9.90
N SER A 28 -23.40 4.72 -8.69
CA SER A 28 -24.33 5.56 -7.94
C SER A 28 -23.79 5.91 -6.56
N ASN A 29 -24.38 6.90 -5.91
CA ASN A 29 -24.09 7.17 -4.50
C ASN A 29 -24.55 5.98 -3.63
N GLY A 30 -23.78 5.65 -2.60
CA GLY A 30 -24.13 4.57 -1.70
C GLY A 30 -23.12 4.36 -0.58
N PHE A 31 -23.40 3.38 0.25
CA PHE A 31 -22.50 2.90 1.30
C PHE A 31 -21.72 1.70 0.79
N ASN A 32 -20.42 1.65 1.08
CA ASN A 32 -19.61 0.46 0.85
C ASN A 32 -19.66 -0.45 2.05
N ASN A 33 -19.36 -1.73 1.81
CA ASN A 33 -19.19 -2.72 2.86
C ASN A 33 -18.10 -2.29 3.84
N ALA A 34 -18.34 -2.57 5.13
CA ALA A 34 -17.34 -2.36 6.16
C ALA A 34 -16.12 -3.27 5.93
N THR A 35 -14.96 -2.78 6.32
CA THR A 35 -13.71 -3.53 6.30
C THR A 35 -13.09 -3.51 7.69
N ALA A 36 -12.39 -4.57 8.09
CA ALA A 36 -11.81 -4.69 9.41
C ALA A 36 -10.58 -5.59 9.41
N ASN A 37 -9.67 -5.33 10.38
CA ASN A 37 -8.63 -6.28 10.76
C ASN A 37 -8.81 -6.62 12.24
N LEU A 38 -8.68 -7.91 12.56
CA LEU A 38 -8.60 -8.41 13.93
C LEU A 38 -7.19 -8.95 14.18
N TYR A 39 -6.46 -8.31 15.09
CA TYR A 39 -5.14 -8.73 15.51
C TYR A 39 -5.23 -9.57 16.77
N MET A 40 -4.71 -10.78 16.73
CA MET A 40 -4.62 -11.69 17.86
C MET A 40 -3.16 -11.84 18.26
N HIS A 41 -2.84 -11.52 19.49
CA HIS A 41 -1.50 -11.63 20.04
C HIS A 41 -1.48 -12.62 21.19
N ALA A 42 -0.48 -13.51 21.22
CA ALA A 42 -0.22 -14.40 22.35
C ALA A 42 1.25 -14.30 22.76
N GLN A 43 1.49 -13.99 24.03
CA GLN A 43 2.82 -14.05 24.65
C GLN A 43 3.10 -15.50 25.02
N LEU A 44 4.08 -16.13 24.37
CA LEU A 44 4.43 -17.54 24.60
C LEU A 44 5.48 -17.69 25.70
N ALA A 45 6.46 -16.80 25.71
CA ALA A 45 7.51 -16.72 26.69
C ALA A 45 8.04 -15.28 26.77
N LYS A 46 8.95 -14.98 27.71
CA LYS A 46 9.59 -13.67 27.78
C LYS A 46 10.28 -13.37 26.43
N GLY A 47 9.96 -12.23 25.82
CA GLY A 47 10.49 -11.80 24.53
C GLY A 47 10.02 -12.60 23.31
N ILE A 48 9.09 -13.55 23.45
CA ILE A 48 8.58 -14.36 22.33
C ILE A 48 7.07 -14.25 22.28
N ARG A 49 6.55 -13.72 21.18
CA ARG A 49 5.11 -13.59 20.93
C ARG A 49 4.72 -14.11 19.56
N VAL A 50 3.50 -14.55 19.44
CA VAL A 50 2.85 -14.89 18.16
C VAL A 50 1.83 -13.83 17.84
N GLN A 51 1.75 -13.46 16.58
CA GLN A 51 0.66 -12.67 16.01
C GLN A 51 -0.04 -13.47 14.92
N LEU A 52 -1.37 -13.38 14.89
CA LEU A 52 -2.22 -13.79 13.79
C LEU A 52 -3.17 -12.65 13.48
N THR A 53 -3.28 -12.28 12.21
CA THR A 53 -4.21 -11.25 11.76
C THR A 53 -5.27 -11.86 10.86
N SER A 54 -6.53 -11.68 11.23
CA SER A 54 -7.69 -11.98 10.39
C SER A 54 -8.28 -10.68 9.85
N TYR A 55 -8.79 -10.69 8.61
CA TYR A 55 -9.36 -9.48 8.01
C TYR A 55 -10.67 -9.76 7.30
N LEU A 56 -11.56 -8.74 7.33
CA LEU A 56 -12.76 -8.64 6.55
C LEU A 56 -12.55 -7.59 5.46
N SER A 57 -12.80 -7.95 4.22
CA SER A 57 -12.61 -7.09 3.05
C SER A 57 -13.95 -6.85 2.35
N ALA A 58 -14.13 -5.67 1.75
CA ALA A 58 -15.27 -5.42 0.89
C ALA A 58 -15.34 -6.35 -0.33
N ARG A 59 -14.20 -6.90 -0.74
CA ARG A 59 -14.09 -7.92 -1.80
C ARG A 59 -14.79 -9.23 -1.43
N HIS A 60 -14.75 -9.60 -0.16
CA HIS A 60 -15.25 -10.87 0.40
C HIS A 60 -15.99 -10.60 1.72
N HIS A 61 -17.01 -9.75 1.68
CA HIS A 61 -17.68 -9.27 2.89
C HIS A 61 -18.40 -10.33 3.72
N ASN A 62 -18.63 -11.51 3.16
CA ASN A 62 -19.21 -12.68 3.81
C ASN A 62 -18.17 -13.71 4.29
N GLU A 63 -16.88 -13.42 4.14
CA GLU A 63 -15.78 -14.29 4.49
C GLU A 63 -14.71 -13.55 5.28
N THR A 64 -14.10 -14.21 6.24
CA THR A 64 -12.93 -13.68 6.96
C THR A 64 -11.71 -14.49 6.57
N TRP A 65 -10.67 -13.80 6.14
CA TRP A 65 -9.44 -14.41 5.68
C TRP A 65 -8.27 -14.09 6.61
N VAL A 66 -7.25 -14.95 6.61
CA VAL A 66 -6.00 -14.69 7.31
C VAL A 66 -5.11 -13.78 6.44
N LYS A 67 -4.66 -12.68 7.03
CA LYS A 67 -3.70 -11.76 6.43
C LYS A 67 -2.27 -12.21 6.65
N ASP A 68 -1.90 -12.45 7.91
CA ASP A 68 -0.56 -12.82 8.32
C ASP A 68 -0.59 -13.71 9.57
N GLY A 69 0.57 -14.34 9.84
CA GLY A 69 0.81 -15.11 11.05
C GLY A 69 2.31 -15.34 11.22
N PHE A 70 2.90 -14.83 12.31
CA PHE A 70 4.32 -14.91 12.54
C PHE A 70 4.67 -14.97 14.03
N ILE A 71 5.89 -15.46 14.31
CA ILE A 71 6.55 -15.36 15.60
C ILE A 71 7.43 -14.12 15.60
N GLN A 72 7.33 -13.31 16.66
CA GLN A 72 8.23 -12.20 16.91
C GLN A 72 9.07 -12.48 18.16
N ILE A 73 10.38 -12.22 18.04
CA ILE A 73 11.38 -12.42 19.09
C ILE A 73 12.01 -11.06 19.38
N ASP A 74 11.80 -10.54 20.58
CA ASP A 74 12.30 -9.23 21.06
C ASP A 74 13.41 -9.39 22.09
N GLU A 75 13.58 -10.58 22.68
CA GLU A 75 14.67 -10.93 23.62
C GLU A 75 15.26 -12.28 23.23
N SER A 76 16.52 -12.53 23.57
CA SER A 76 17.14 -13.81 23.30
C SER A 76 16.46 -14.95 24.08
N PRO A 77 15.99 -16.00 23.41
CA PRO A 77 15.44 -17.19 24.06
C PRO A 77 16.54 -18.08 24.69
N ILE A 78 17.80 -17.80 24.40
CA ILE A 78 18.98 -18.52 24.88
C ILE A 78 19.81 -17.55 25.71
N ASP A 79 20.20 -17.93 26.91
CA ASP A 79 21.03 -17.09 27.78
C ASP A 79 22.49 -17.14 27.33
N MET A 80 22.81 -16.31 26.32
CA MET A 80 24.18 -16.11 25.79
C MET A 80 24.49 -14.60 25.79
N PRO A 81 25.61 -14.14 26.40
CA PRO A 81 25.92 -12.72 26.50
C PRO A 81 25.91 -11.95 25.19
N ILE A 82 26.41 -12.57 24.11
CA ILE A 82 26.42 -11.96 22.77
C ILE A 82 24.99 -11.79 22.23
N LEU A 83 24.15 -12.83 22.32
CA LEU A 83 22.76 -12.76 21.88
C LEU A 83 21.94 -11.80 22.73
N ASN A 84 22.12 -11.82 24.03
CA ASN A 84 21.47 -10.88 24.95
C ASN A 84 21.83 -9.42 24.64
N THR A 85 23.07 -9.16 24.23
CA THR A 85 23.52 -7.83 23.82
C THR A 85 22.93 -7.41 22.49
N LEU A 86 22.93 -8.30 21.50
CA LEU A 86 22.38 -8.04 20.16
C LEU A 86 20.87 -7.79 20.23
N MET A 87 20.13 -8.62 20.96
CA MET A 87 18.67 -8.55 21.07
C MET A 87 18.15 -7.32 21.83
N LYS A 88 19.03 -6.56 22.51
CA LYS A 88 18.66 -5.24 23.05
C LYS A 88 18.29 -4.23 21.96
N TYR A 89 18.75 -4.44 20.75
CA TYR A 89 18.59 -3.54 19.61
C TYR A 89 17.89 -4.22 18.43
N THR A 90 17.60 -5.51 18.52
CA THR A 90 17.12 -6.31 17.39
C THR A 90 15.80 -6.97 17.72
N THR A 91 14.84 -6.84 16.80
CA THR A 91 13.61 -7.63 16.76
C THR A 91 13.67 -8.55 15.55
N VAL A 92 13.36 -9.82 15.73
CA VAL A 92 13.30 -10.81 14.65
C VAL A 92 11.86 -11.27 14.46
N LYS A 93 11.41 -11.34 13.19
CA LYS A 93 10.12 -11.94 12.83
C LYS A 93 10.35 -13.12 11.91
N ILE A 94 9.61 -14.21 12.12
CA ILE A 94 9.68 -15.43 11.31
C ILE A 94 8.25 -15.92 11.06
N GLY A 95 7.90 -16.16 9.81
CA GLY A 95 6.58 -16.62 9.41
C GLY A 95 6.03 -15.88 8.20
N HIS A 96 4.72 -15.69 8.16
CA HIS A 96 4.02 -14.93 7.13
C HIS A 96 3.72 -13.54 7.67
N PHE A 97 4.37 -12.51 7.16
CA PHE A 97 4.27 -11.13 7.66
C PHE A 97 4.21 -10.11 6.53
N GLU A 98 3.69 -8.93 6.84
CA GLU A 98 3.73 -7.76 5.97
C GLU A 98 5.17 -7.28 5.78
N VAL A 99 5.63 -7.18 4.51
CA VAL A 99 7.00 -6.75 4.22
C VAL A 99 7.20 -5.28 4.54
N ASN A 100 8.33 -4.95 5.16
CA ASN A 100 8.64 -3.59 5.63
C ASN A 100 9.27 -2.73 4.52
N TYR A 101 8.62 -2.68 3.34
CA TYR A 101 9.05 -1.90 2.19
C TYR A 101 8.36 -0.54 2.14
N GLY A 102 9.15 0.55 2.17
CA GLY A 102 8.66 1.92 2.24
C GLY A 102 8.04 2.27 3.61
N ASP A 103 7.60 3.51 3.78
CA ASP A 103 6.95 3.98 5.02
C ASP A 103 5.44 4.18 4.88
N PHE A 104 4.90 4.08 3.66
CA PHE A 104 3.46 4.27 3.47
C PHE A 104 2.63 3.18 4.16
N HIS A 105 3.19 1.97 4.34
CA HIS A 105 2.55 0.89 5.06
C HIS A 105 2.25 1.22 6.54
N PHE A 106 2.94 2.19 7.16
CA PHE A 106 2.59 2.69 8.49
C PHE A 106 1.32 3.52 8.52
N LYS A 107 0.90 4.06 7.37
CA LYS A 107 -0.34 4.82 7.21
C LYS A 107 -1.50 3.94 6.75
N ARG A 108 -1.17 2.78 6.19
CA ARG A 108 -2.17 1.81 5.73
C ARG A 108 -1.59 0.40 5.72
N SER A 109 -2.38 -0.60 6.01
CA SER A 109 -2.04 -2.01 6.04
C SER A 109 -3.28 -2.84 5.72
N ASP A 110 -3.51 -3.18 4.44
CA ASP A 110 -4.82 -3.65 3.98
C ASP A 110 -5.95 -2.72 4.49
N ASN A 111 -6.82 -3.22 5.38
CA ASN A 111 -7.85 -2.42 6.04
C ASN A 111 -7.36 -1.76 7.33
N GLY A 112 -6.22 -2.20 7.86
CA GLY A 112 -5.67 -1.72 9.12
C GLY A 112 -5.04 -0.34 9.00
N GLN A 113 -4.80 0.26 10.15
CA GLN A 113 -4.10 1.53 10.30
C GLN A 113 -4.76 2.75 9.65
N ALA A 114 -6.02 2.64 9.24
CA ALA A 114 -6.77 3.73 8.61
C ALA A 114 -6.90 4.98 9.52
N LEU A 115 -6.71 4.86 10.84
CA LEU A 115 -6.58 6.01 11.76
C LEU A 115 -5.37 6.88 11.45
N PHE A 116 -4.29 6.31 10.89
CA PHE A 116 -3.04 7.01 10.58
C PHE A 116 -3.00 7.54 9.15
N ASN A 117 -3.91 7.09 8.28
CA ASN A 117 -4.07 7.65 6.94
C ASN A 117 -4.97 8.89 7.02
N PRO A 118 -4.46 10.10 6.73
CA PRO A 118 -5.28 11.31 6.77
C PRO A 118 -6.33 11.36 5.64
N PHE A 119 -6.21 10.50 4.64
CA PHE A 119 -7.11 10.38 3.51
C PHE A 119 -7.86 9.05 3.51
N VAL A 120 -8.92 8.95 2.70
CA VAL A 120 -9.64 7.71 2.46
C VAL A 120 -8.84 6.83 1.49
N GLY A 121 -8.35 7.42 0.40
CA GLY A 121 -7.57 6.72 -0.61
C GLY A 121 -6.12 6.45 -0.22
N ASN A 122 -5.53 5.38 -0.81
CA ASN A 122 -4.11 5.04 -0.71
C ASN A 122 -3.31 5.64 -1.87
N ALA A 123 -2.04 5.25 -2.05
CA ALA A 123 -1.24 5.65 -3.21
C ALA A 123 -1.81 5.08 -4.53
N ILE A 124 -1.48 5.70 -5.67
CA ILE A 124 -1.88 5.20 -7.00
C ILE A 124 -1.23 3.86 -7.28
N MET A 125 0.09 3.75 -7.15
CA MET A 125 0.83 2.50 -7.16
C MET A 125 1.14 2.14 -5.71
N ASP A 126 0.49 1.13 -5.20
CA ASP A 126 0.44 0.85 -3.77
C ASP A 126 1.25 -0.41 -3.46
N ALA A 127 2.48 -0.19 -3.00
CA ALA A 127 3.39 -1.25 -2.63
C ALA A 127 2.98 -1.85 -1.28
N PHE A 128 2.28 -2.97 -1.35
CA PHE A 128 1.83 -3.73 -0.20
C PHE A 128 1.76 -5.22 -0.50
N THR A 129 2.39 -6.03 0.32
CA THR A 129 2.26 -7.49 0.28
C THR A 129 2.59 -8.11 1.62
N THR A 130 2.15 -9.36 1.82
CA THR A 130 2.59 -10.22 2.91
C THR A 130 3.33 -11.42 2.32
N GLU A 131 4.41 -11.85 2.95
CA GLU A 131 5.27 -12.92 2.44
C GLU A 131 5.76 -13.82 3.57
N VAL A 132 6.11 -15.06 3.21
CA VAL A 132 6.70 -16.03 4.14
C VAL A 132 8.21 -15.87 4.13
N GLY A 133 8.80 -15.69 5.32
CA GLY A 133 10.24 -15.52 5.44
C GLY A 133 10.70 -15.13 6.85
N ALA A 134 11.84 -14.44 6.90
CA ALA A 134 12.40 -13.88 8.12
C ALA A 134 12.80 -12.42 7.91
N GLU A 135 12.60 -11.60 8.93
CA GLU A 135 12.95 -10.18 8.99
C GLU A 135 13.68 -9.89 10.29
N ALA A 136 14.75 -9.13 10.22
CA ALA A 136 15.43 -8.57 11.38
C ALA A 136 15.37 -7.04 11.31
N VAL A 137 14.94 -6.41 12.39
CA VAL A 137 14.86 -4.96 12.57
C VAL A 137 15.84 -4.56 13.65
N LEU A 138 16.79 -3.68 13.34
CA LEU A 138 17.75 -3.12 14.27
C LEU A 138 17.36 -1.66 14.55
N GLN A 139 17.40 -1.27 15.83
CA GLN A 139 17.07 0.11 16.24
C GLN A 139 18.02 0.58 17.34
N HIS A 140 18.64 1.73 17.11
CA HIS A 140 19.49 2.35 18.12
C HIS A 140 19.49 3.88 18.00
N LYS A 141 19.08 4.59 19.05
CA LYS A 141 19.16 6.06 19.16
C LYS A 141 18.55 6.79 17.94
N GLY A 142 17.40 6.31 17.46
CA GLY A 142 16.70 6.86 16.30
C GLY A 142 17.20 6.41 14.93
N LEU A 143 18.33 5.72 14.86
CA LEU A 143 18.74 4.99 13.65
C LEU A 143 18.03 3.64 13.61
N PHE A 144 17.64 3.21 12.42
CA PHE A 144 17.09 1.88 12.21
C PHE A 144 17.56 1.25 10.91
N GLY A 145 17.64 -0.06 10.92
CA GLY A 145 17.91 -0.89 9.75
C GLY A 145 16.98 -2.09 9.74
N VAL A 146 16.58 -2.52 8.57
CA VAL A 146 15.76 -3.72 8.35
C VAL A 146 16.43 -4.54 7.26
N VAL A 147 16.52 -5.84 7.48
CA VAL A 147 16.87 -6.81 6.46
C VAL A 147 15.85 -7.95 6.48
N ALA A 148 15.43 -8.40 5.31
CA ALA A 148 14.53 -9.53 5.20
C ALA A 148 14.88 -10.42 4.01
N LEU A 149 14.63 -11.71 4.19
CA LEU A 149 14.71 -12.73 3.16
C LEU A 149 13.40 -13.50 3.17
N THR A 150 12.71 -13.53 2.03
CA THR A 150 11.37 -14.12 1.92
C THR A 150 11.24 -14.97 0.66
N ASN A 151 10.16 -15.72 0.55
CA ASN A 151 9.81 -16.42 -0.69
C ASN A 151 9.38 -15.48 -1.82
N GLY A 152 9.12 -14.20 -1.53
CA GLY A 152 8.69 -13.20 -2.51
C GLY A 152 7.25 -13.36 -3.01
N GLU A 153 6.44 -14.15 -2.34
CA GLU A 153 5.07 -14.47 -2.70
C GLU A 153 4.19 -14.58 -1.45
N ILE A 154 2.89 -14.29 -1.59
CA ILE A 154 1.91 -14.41 -0.49
C ILE A 154 1.82 -15.86 0.02
N ARG A 155 1.93 -16.83 -0.87
CA ARG A 155 1.86 -18.25 -0.50
C ARG A 155 3.26 -18.81 -0.31
N GLY A 156 3.47 -19.53 0.79
CA GLY A 156 4.69 -20.29 1.07
C GLY A 156 4.78 -21.50 0.15
N ASN A 157 5.16 -21.29 -1.10
CA ASN A 157 5.22 -22.32 -2.11
C ASN A 157 6.67 -22.70 -2.43
N ILE A 158 6.99 -23.99 -2.35
CA ILE A 158 8.33 -24.56 -2.61
C ILE A 158 8.40 -25.33 -3.94
N THR A 159 7.35 -25.28 -4.75
CA THR A 159 7.33 -25.91 -6.08
C THR A 159 7.99 -25.07 -7.14
N ARG A 160 8.37 -25.67 -8.29
CA ARG A 160 9.02 -25.01 -9.44
C ARG A 160 10.30 -24.25 -9.06
N PRO A 161 11.33 -24.91 -8.52
CA PRO A 161 12.54 -24.23 -8.05
C PRO A 161 13.29 -23.48 -9.15
N ALA A 162 13.19 -23.90 -10.41
CA ALA A 162 13.81 -23.22 -11.55
C ALA A 162 13.21 -21.83 -11.84
N ASP A 163 11.94 -21.60 -11.45
CA ASP A 163 11.21 -20.37 -11.72
C ASP A 163 11.16 -19.43 -10.50
N ARG A 164 11.95 -19.71 -9.46
CA ARG A 164 11.88 -18.99 -8.18
C ARG A 164 13.25 -18.62 -7.66
N SER A 165 13.34 -17.41 -7.12
CA SER A 165 14.44 -16.95 -6.28
C SER A 165 13.88 -16.31 -5.02
N PRO A 166 14.61 -16.37 -3.89
CA PRO A 166 14.25 -15.59 -2.72
C PRO A 166 14.14 -14.08 -3.06
N ALA A 167 13.25 -13.39 -2.38
CA ALA A 167 13.24 -11.94 -2.37
C ALA A 167 14.09 -11.43 -1.23
N ALA A 168 15.00 -10.51 -1.53
CA ALA A 168 15.79 -9.80 -0.55
C ALA A 168 15.28 -8.38 -0.38
N MET A 169 15.27 -7.89 0.85
CA MET A 169 14.88 -6.51 1.18
C MET A 169 15.85 -5.92 2.20
N ALA A 170 16.15 -4.65 2.01
CA ALA A 170 16.87 -3.83 2.98
C ALA A 170 16.20 -2.47 3.14
N LYS A 171 16.21 -1.93 4.36
CA LYS A 171 15.74 -0.59 4.66
C LYS A 171 16.65 0.04 5.69
N LEU A 172 16.99 1.29 5.50
CA LEU A 172 17.78 2.09 6.41
C LEU A 172 17.10 3.44 6.63
N GLY A 173 17.27 4.00 7.80
CA GLY A 173 16.73 5.32 8.08
C GLY A 173 17.03 5.82 9.47
N PHE A 174 16.53 7.01 9.71
CA PHE A 174 16.50 7.60 11.03
C PHE A 174 15.12 8.21 11.31
N ASP A 175 14.74 8.24 12.59
CA ASP A 175 13.53 8.83 13.09
C ASP A 175 13.84 9.46 14.45
N ARG A 176 13.77 10.77 14.52
CA ARG A 176 14.15 11.51 15.74
C ARG A 176 13.18 12.64 16.04
N GLN A 177 12.78 12.68 17.31
CA GLN A 177 12.28 13.89 17.92
C GLN A 177 13.48 14.79 18.26
N LEU A 178 13.62 15.91 17.59
CA LEU A 178 14.74 16.84 17.78
C LEU A 178 14.53 17.74 19.00
N ASN A 179 13.28 18.17 19.22
CA ASN A 179 12.79 18.90 20.37
C ASN A 179 11.27 18.68 20.48
N ASP A 180 10.59 19.35 21.41
CA ASP A 180 9.16 19.15 21.67
C ASP A 180 8.28 19.42 20.44
N ASP A 181 8.72 20.29 19.54
CA ASP A 181 7.97 20.74 18.39
C ASP A 181 8.34 20.02 17.07
N VAL A 182 9.56 19.45 16.97
CA VAL A 182 10.12 19.02 15.69
C VAL A 182 10.50 17.55 15.70
N ARG A 183 9.86 16.77 14.81
CA ARG A 183 10.24 15.39 14.49
C ARG A 183 10.64 15.29 13.04
N VAL A 184 11.73 14.58 12.77
CA VAL A 184 12.22 14.29 11.43
C VAL A 184 12.40 12.80 11.24
N ARG A 185 12.06 12.31 10.04
CA ARG A 185 12.30 10.92 9.64
C ARG A 185 12.70 10.89 8.17
N LEU A 186 13.66 10.06 7.85
CA LEU A 186 14.05 9.72 6.48
C LEU A 186 14.32 8.24 6.41
N SER A 187 13.75 7.56 5.44
CA SER A 187 14.05 6.17 5.16
C SER A 187 14.29 5.93 3.68
N GLY A 188 15.17 4.95 3.39
CA GLY A 188 15.36 4.37 2.08
C GLY A 188 15.14 2.87 2.15
N SER A 189 14.33 2.32 1.24
CA SER A 189 14.02 0.90 1.12
C SER A 189 14.44 0.38 -0.24
N TRP A 190 14.95 -0.83 -0.27
CA TRP A 190 15.26 -1.57 -1.48
C TRP A 190 14.70 -2.99 -1.37
N ARG A 191 14.18 -3.51 -2.49
CA ARG A 191 13.70 -4.87 -2.62
C ARG A 191 14.10 -5.42 -3.98
N ASN A 192 14.54 -6.68 -4.01
CA ASN A 192 14.89 -7.37 -5.25
C ASN A 192 14.43 -8.83 -5.23
N GLN A 193 13.91 -9.28 -6.36
CA GLN A 193 13.60 -10.68 -6.64
C GLN A 193 13.96 -10.98 -8.09
N GLY A 194 14.81 -12.01 -8.29
CA GLY A 194 15.34 -12.38 -9.59
C GLY A 194 14.35 -13.11 -10.48
N SER A 195 13.46 -13.92 -9.89
CA SER A 195 12.38 -14.63 -10.54
C SER A 195 11.30 -15.02 -9.54
N ALA A 196 10.05 -15.05 -9.98
CA ALA A 196 8.90 -15.50 -9.20
C ALA A 196 7.80 -16.04 -10.11
N ILE A 197 6.96 -16.91 -9.58
CA ILE A 197 5.73 -17.34 -10.27
C ILE A 197 4.68 -16.23 -10.14
N SER A 198 4.63 -15.56 -8.97
CA SER A 198 3.66 -14.52 -8.68
C SER A 198 4.19 -13.56 -7.62
N ASN A 199 5.10 -12.64 -8.01
CA ASN A 199 5.45 -11.52 -7.13
C ASN A 199 4.23 -10.62 -6.95
N THR A 200 3.95 -10.23 -5.71
CA THR A 200 2.73 -9.51 -5.35
C THR A 200 2.97 -8.15 -4.69
N LEU A 201 4.17 -7.57 -4.79
CA LEU A 201 4.47 -6.27 -4.15
C LEU A 201 3.42 -5.19 -4.49
N TYR A 202 2.97 -5.13 -5.74
CA TYR A 202 1.97 -4.15 -6.21
C TYR A 202 0.56 -4.72 -6.39
N SER A 203 0.33 -5.98 -6.03
CA SER A 203 -0.96 -6.67 -6.14
C SER A 203 -1.35 -7.45 -4.88
N GLY A 204 -0.56 -7.36 -3.83
CA GLY A 204 -0.75 -8.14 -2.60
C GLY A 204 -1.84 -7.61 -1.67
N ASP A 205 -2.32 -6.39 -1.89
CA ASP A 205 -3.42 -5.83 -1.11
C ASP A 205 -4.74 -6.54 -1.43
N ARG A 206 -5.33 -7.12 -0.42
CA ARG A 206 -6.59 -7.86 -0.51
C ARG A 206 -7.80 -7.04 -0.08
N ALA A 207 -7.57 -5.89 0.54
CA ALA A 207 -8.63 -4.97 0.98
C ALA A 207 -9.21 -4.15 -0.17
N GLY A 208 -8.41 -3.91 -1.21
CA GLY A 208 -8.85 -3.21 -2.39
C GLY A 208 -8.75 -1.69 -2.32
N SER A 209 -9.31 -1.08 -3.33
CA SER A 209 -9.41 0.37 -3.47
C SER A 209 -10.64 0.89 -2.72
N ARG A 210 -10.55 2.13 -2.25
CA ARG A 210 -11.71 2.88 -1.74
C ARG A 210 -12.52 3.54 -2.87
N TYR A 211 -12.01 3.51 -4.10
CA TYR A 211 -12.64 4.08 -5.31
C TYR A 211 -13.17 2.95 -6.20
N TYR A 212 -14.33 2.41 -5.87
CA TYR A 212 -14.89 1.24 -6.54
C TYR A 212 -15.34 1.54 -7.97
N PHE A 213 -15.03 0.63 -8.91
CA PHE A 213 -15.44 0.64 -10.32
C PHE A 213 -15.06 1.89 -11.11
N VAL A 214 -13.98 2.57 -10.71
CA VAL A 214 -13.48 3.75 -11.42
C VAL A 214 -12.85 3.33 -12.74
N LEU A 215 -13.41 3.82 -13.86
CA LEU A 215 -12.98 3.47 -15.22
C LEU A 215 -12.94 1.96 -15.47
N GLU A 216 -13.89 1.24 -14.94
CA GLU A 216 -14.08 -0.19 -15.16
C GLU A 216 -15.18 -0.47 -16.18
N ASN A 217 -15.07 -1.60 -16.86
CA ASN A 217 -16.07 -2.04 -17.83
C ASN A 217 -17.38 -2.45 -17.10
N ASP A 218 -18.53 -2.37 -17.80
CA ASP A 218 -19.85 -2.76 -17.26
C ASP A 218 -19.98 -4.25 -16.91
N LYS A 219 -18.97 -5.07 -17.21
CA LYS A 219 -18.84 -6.48 -16.79
C LYS A 219 -17.96 -6.65 -15.55
N ALA A 220 -17.40 -5.57 -15.02
CA ALA A 220 -16.57 -5.62 -13.83
C ALA A 220 -17.33 -6.18 -12.63
N THR A 221 -16.64 -6.96 -11.81
CA THR A 221 -17.16 -7.50 -10.57
C THR A 221 -16.36 -6.99 -9.38
N GLU A 222 -16.98 -6.94 -8.21
CA GLU A 222 -16.32 -6.47 -6.99
C GLU A 222 -15.07 -7.30 -6.68
N SER A 223 -15.17 -8.63 -6.78
CA SER A 223 -14.05 -9.53 -6.49
C SER A 223 -12.89 -9.46 -7.50
N ALA A 224 -13.15 -9.15 -8.77
CA ALA A 224 -12.10 -9.05 -9.79
C ALA A 224 -11.51 -7.63 -9.90
N ASN A 225 -12.33 -6.59 -9.67
CA ASN A 225 -11.96 -5.18 -9.87
C ASN A 225 -11.83 -4.41 -8.55
N PHE A 226 -11.57 -5.10 -7.44
CA PHE A 226 -11.45 -4.51 -6.11
C PHE A 226 -10.30 -3.49 -5.97
N THR A 227 -9.34 -3.48 -6.89
CA THR A 227 -8.22 -2.51 -6.91
C THR A 227 -8.45 -1.36 -7.88
N SER A 228 -9.68 -1.17 -8.37
CA SER A 228 -10.06 -0.11 -9.28
C SER A 228 -9.54 1.27 -8.86
N GLY A 229 -9.04 2.04 -9.83
CA GLY A 229 -8.42 3.35 -9.58
C GLY A 229 -6.95 3.31 -9.16
N ARG A 230 -6.37 2.13 -8.92
CA ARG A 230 -4.93 1.95 -8.69
C ARG A 230 -4.22 1.49 -9.97
N ILE A 231 -2.89 1.60 -9.95
CA ILE A 231 -2.00 1.11 -11.00
C ILE A 231 -1.18 -0.04 -10.44
N ASN A 232 -1.27 -1.20 -11.09
CA ASN A 232 -0.37 -2.32 -10.90
C ASN A 232 0.52 -2.43 -12.15
N PRO A 233 1.84 -2.30 -12.03
CA PRO A 233 2.76 -2.43 -13.18
C PRO A 233 2.86 -3.85 -13.73
N GLY A 234 2.31 -4.87 -13.04
CA GLY A 234 2.31 -6.26 -13.50
C GLY A 234 3.67 -6.96 -13.42
N PHE A 235 4.56 -6.54 -12.53
CA PHE A 235 5.88 -7.13 -12.32
C PHE A 235 5.78 -8.43 -11.51
N SER A 236 5.22 -9.48 -12.10
CA SER A 236 4.93 -10.74 -11.41
C SER A 236 6.09 -11.73 -11.39
N ASP A 237 7.06 -11.64 -12.32
CA ASP A 237 8.22 -12.52 -12.41
C ASP A 237 9.45 -11.89 -11.75
N LYS A 238 9.98 -10.83 -12.33
CA LYS A 238 11.20 -10.16 -11.88
C LYS A 238 10.90 -8.75 -11.41
N LEU A 239 11.48 -8.39 -10.25
CA LEU A 239 11.27 -7.08 -9.65
C LEU A 239 12.53 -6.59 -8.95
N SER A 240 12.91 -5.35 -9.22
CA SER A 240 13.81 -4.55 -8.39
C SER A 240 13.15 -3.20 -8.14
N ALA A 241 13.01 -2.81 -6.88
CA ALA A 241 12.35 -1.57 -6.50
C ALA A 241 13.12 -0.87 -5.38
N TYR A 242 13.09 0.44 -5.38
CA TYR A 242 13.56 1.26 -4.27
C TYR A 242 12.60 2.41 -3.98
N MET A 243 12.52 2.80 -2.71
CA MET A 243 11.65 3.86 -2.25
C MET A 243 12.37 4.73 -1.23
N ILE A 244 12.19 6.05 -1.31
CA ILE A 244 12.68 7.02 -0.36
C ILE A 244 11.49 7.76 0.23
N ASN A 245 11.46 7.88 1.56
CA ASN A 245 10.38 8.51 2.30
C ASN A 245 10.94 9.56 3.28
N PRO A 246 10.94 10.86 2.93
CA PRO A 246 11.15 11.94 3.87
C PRO A 246 9.86 12.26 4.64
N PHE A 247 10.01 12.59 5.92
CA PHE A 247 8.93 13.09 6.77
C PHE A 247 9.46 14.15 7.74
N ILE A 248 8.69 15.18 7.91
CA ILE A 248 8.91 16.21 8.93
C ILE A 248 7.58 16.57 9.58
N LYS A 249 7.57 16.70 10.90
CA LYS A 249 6.50 17.31 11.68
C LYS A 249 7.07 18.50 12.43
N VAL A 250 6.41 19.64 12.31
CA VAL A 250 6.71 20.85 13.10
C VAL A 250 5.40 21.31 13.72
N LYS A 251 5.28 21.13 15.04
CA LYS A 251 4.01 21.34 15.78
C LYS A 251 2.89 20.55 15.08
N GLY A 252 1.78 21.20 14.73
CA GLY A 252 0.66 20.58 14.01
C GLY A 252 0.90 20.33 12.51
N ALA A 253 1.95 20.87 11.91
CA ALA A 253 2.24 20.72 10.49
C ALA A 253 3.04 19.45 10.21
N GLU A 254 2.58 18.61 9.31
CA GLU A 254 3.24 17.38 8.86
C GLU A 254 3.42 17.40 7.35
N VAL A 255 4.60 17.03 6.87
CA VAL A 255 4.88 16.80 5.45
C VAL A 255 5.47 15.41 5.30
N PHE A 256 4.91 14.63 4.39
CA PHE A 256 5.39 13.30 4.01
C PHE A 256 5.63 13.24 2.52
N GLY A 257 6.76 12.64 2.12
CA GLY A 257 7.12 12.43 0.73
C GLY A 257 7.33 10.95 0.41
N MET A 258 7.17 10.63 -0.87
CA MET A 258 7.52 9.33 -1.43
C MET A 258 8.12 9.54 -2.82
N TYR A 259 9.27 8.95 -3.05
CA TYR A 259 9.78 8.67 -4.39
C TYR A 259 10.02 7.18 -4.49
N GLU A 260 9.43 6.55 -5.48
CA GLU A 260 9.58 5.11 -5.73
C GLU A 260 9.91 4.89 -7.20
N LYS A 261 10.89 4.02 -7.46
CA LYS A 261 11.18 3.49 -8.78
C LYS A 261 11.15 1.97 -8.76
N ALA A 262 10.39 1.40 -9.67
CA ALA A 262 10.28 -0.04 -9.84
C ALA A 262 10.68 -0.44 -11.26
N LYS A 263 11.47 -1.51 -11.37
CA LYS A 263 11.90 -2.13 -12.62
C LYS A 263 11.60 -3.62 -12.57
N GLY A 264 10.86 -4.11 -13.56
CA GLY A 264 10.45 -5.52 -13.53
C GLY A 264 9.79 -5.96 -14.83
N ARG A 265 9.27 -7.17 -14.79
CA ARG A 265 8.53 -7.79 -15.90
C ARG A 265 7.58 -8.88 -15.40
N SER A 266 6.64 -9.26 -16.23
CA SER A 266 5.88 -10.52 -16.07
C SER A 266 6.64 -11.70 -16.68
N ALA A 267 6.20 -12.93 -16.41
CA ALA A 267 6.80 -14.14 -16.96
C ALA A 267 6.68 -14.25 -18.51
N SER A 268 5.72 -13.55 -19.11
CA SER A 268 5.53 -13.52 -20.56
C SER A 268 6.41 -12.50 -21.30
N GLU A 269 7.15 -11.68 -20.55
CA GLU A 269 8.00 -10.61 -21.10
C GLU A 269 9.48 -10.98 -21.03
N THR A 270 10.25 -10.56 -22.02
CA THR A 270 11.71 -10.70 -22.04
C THR A 270 12.42 -9.44 -21.56
N ALA A 271 11.88 -8.27 -21.92
CA ALA A 271 12.42 -6.96 -21.55
C ALA A 271 11.91 -6.49 -20.19
N LEU A 272 12.76 -5.78 -19.45
CA LEU A 272 12.36 -5.11 -18.22
C LEU A 272 11.69 -3.77 -18.54
N ARG A 273 10.63 -3.45 -17.81
CA ARG A 273 9.91 -2.18 -17.84
C ARG A 273 10.19 -1.38 -16.57
N GLU A 274 10.03 -0.08 -16.64
CA GLU A 274 10.22 0.82 -15.50
C GLU A 274 8.93 1.62 -15.24
N VAL A 275 8.67 1.84 -13.96
CA VAL A 275 7.58 2.71 -13.46
C VAL A 275 8.09 3.50 -12.27
N ASP A 276 7.82 4.79 -12.29
CA ASP A 276 8.19 5.72 -11.23
C ASP A 276 6.93 6.27 -10.55
N GLN A 277 7.02 6.50 -9.23
CA GLN A 277 5.97 7.16 -8.46
C GLN A 277 6.56 8.28 -7.60
N VAL A 278 5.90 9.44 -7.61
CA VAL A 278 6.17 10.56 -6.71
C VAL A 278 4.90 10.89 -5.95
N MET A 279 5.01 11.13 -4.64
CA MET A 279 3.90 11.59 -3.81
C MET A 279 4.40 12.63 -2.81
N ALA A 280 3.60 13.66 -2.63
CA ALA A 280 3.75 14.65 -1.57
C ALA A 280 2.43 14.80 -0.82
N GLU A 281 2.50 14.81 0.49
CA GLU A 281 1.35 14.95 1.39
C GLU A 281 1.66 15.98 2.46
N GLY A 282 0.76 16.92 2.66
CA GLY A 282 0.79 17.90 3.74
C GLY A 282 -0.46 17.78 4.59
N VAL A 283 -0.30 17.80 5.90
CA VAL A 283 -1.40 17.76 6.88
C VAL A 283 -1.14 18.80 7.96
N TYR A 284 -2.16 19.53 8.33
CA TYR A 284 -2.12 20.42 9.46
C TYR A 284 -3.15 19.98 10.50
N ARG A 285 -2.66 19.69 11.73
CA ARG A 285 -3.45 19.27 12.87
C ARG A 285 -3.63 20.45 13.83
N PHE A 286 -4.82 20.64 14.33
CA PHE A 286 -5.19 21.77 15.18
C PHE A 286 -6.22 21.36 16.24
N LEU A 287 -6.57 22.31 17.12
CA LEU A 287 -7.27 22.11 18.37
C LEU A 287 -6.45 21.31 19.40
N GLN A 288 -6.98 21.29 20.63
CA GLN A 288 -6.39 20.50 21.70
C GLN A 288 -6.35 19.01 21.30
N ASP A 289 -5.23 18.35 21.62
CA ASP A 289 -4.96 16.95 21.30
C ASP A 289 -4.99 16.64 19.79
N GLU A 290 -4.76 17.65 18.92
CA GLU A 290 -4.75 17.49 17.46
C GLU A 290 -6.02 16.83 16.90
N LYS A 291 -7.19 17.08 17.52
CA LYS A 291 -8.46 16.40 17.22
C LYS A 291 -9.00 16.67 15.83
N LEU A 292 -8.66 17.80 15.23
CA LEU A 292 -9.03 18.11 13.85
C LEU A 292 -7.78 18.20 12.96
N PHE A 293 -7.90 17.79 11.72
CA PHE A 293 -6.87 18.01 10.73
C PHE A 293 -7.47 18.31 9.35
N LEU A 294 -6.69 19.05 8.56
CA LEU A 294 -6.90 19.26 7.14
C LEU A 294 -5.64 18.87 6.40
N GLY A 295 -5.76 18.40 5.17
CA GLY A 295 -4.60 18.02 4.39
C GLY A 295 -4.87 17.99 2.89
N ALA A 296 -3.77 17.94 2.15
CA ALA A 296 -3.75 17.73 0.72
C ALA A 296 -2.66 16.71 0.36
N ARG A 297 -2.93 15.90 -0.67
CA ARG A 297 -2.00 14.93 -1.24
C ARG A 297 -1.97 15.08 -2.75
N TRP A 298 -0.79 15.06 -3.31
CA TRP A 298 -0.57 14.91 -4.73
C TRP A 298 0.26 13.66 -4.97
N ASN A 299 -0.16 12.84 -5.97
CA ASN A 299 0.52 11.60 -6.31
C ASN A 299 0.53 11.43 -7.84
N ARG A 300 1.68 11.07 -8.39
CA ARG A 300 1.86 10.83 -9.82
C ARG A 300 2.63 9.53 -10.05
N VAL A 301 2.13 8.72 -10.97
CA VAL A 301 2.78 7.50 -11.48
C VAL A 301 3.05 7.71 -12.96
N THR A 302 4.26 7.40 -13.40
CA THR A 302 4.67 7.45 -14.82
C THR A 302 5.43 6.19 -15.18
N GLY A 303 5.26 5.70 -16.41
CA GLY A 303 6.09 4.60 -16.92
C GLY A 303 5.37 3.65 -17.84
N ASN A 304 6.01 2.50 -18.04
CA ASN A 304 5.58 1.46 -18.97
C ASN A 304 4.79 0.36 -18.25
N LEU A 305 3.49 0.25 -18.55
CA LEU A 305 2.59 -0.77 -17.98
C LEU A 305 2.52 -2.05 -18.83
N GLY A 306 3.28 -2.12 -19.92
CA GLY A 306 3.31 -3.27 -20.82
C GLY A 306 2.32 -3.17 -21.98
N GLY A 307 2.49 -4.06 -22.94
CA GLY A 307 1.72 -4.03 -24.17
C GLY A 307 1.89 -2.70 -24.90
N ALA A 308 0.79 -2.11 -25.32
CA ALA A 308 0.80 -0.82 -26.02
C ALA A 308 0.83 0.41 -25.08
N ASN A 309 0.70 0.23 -23.76
CA ASN A 309 0.73 1.30 -22.75
C ASN A 309 2.18 1.55 -22.27
N SER A 310 3.05 2.03 -23.16
CA SER A 310 4.50 2.16 -22.92
C SER A 310 4.92 3.48 -22.27
N ASP A 311 4.07 4.50 -22.29
CA ASP A 311 4.36 5.82 -21.71
C ASP A 311 3.08 6.42 -21.15
N VAL A 312 2.70 5.96 -19.97
CA VAL A 312 1.49 6.41 -19.30
C VAL A 312 1.79 7.32 -18.13
N THR A 313 0.88 8.22 -17.85
CA THR A 313 0.89 9.06 -16.66
C THR A 313 -0.47 8.99 -15.97
N VAL A 314 -0.45 8.76 -14.66
CA VAL A 314 -1.65 8.85 -13.81
C VAL A 314 -1.36 9.82 -12.68
N THR A 315 -2.20 10.82 -12.53
CA THR A 315 -2.05 11.87 -11.50
C THR A 315 -3.30 11.93 -10.64
N ARG A 316 -3.12 11.96 -9.31
CA ARG A 316 -4.20 12.09 -8.34
C ARG A 316 -3.94 13.25 -7.39
N GLY A 317 -4.97 14.06 -7.17
CA GLY A 317 -5.06 15.04 -6.11
C GLY A 317 -6.11 14.64 -5.09
N ASN A 318 -5.80 14.76 -3.82
CA ASN A 318 -6.72 14.57 -2.71
C ASN A 318 -6.69 15.82 -1.84
N VAL A 319 -7.85 16.28 -1.41
CA VAL A 319 -8.00 17.30 -0.35
C VAL A 319 -9.01 16.75 0.64
N GLY A 320 -8.70 16.80 1.92
CA GLY A 320 -9.56 16.22 2.92
C GLY A 320 -9.25 16.68 4.32
N GLY A 321 -9.98 16.12 5.26
CA GLY A 321 -9.77 16.36 6.66
C GLY A 321 -10.45 15.30 7.51
N GLY A 322 -10.18 15.35 8.80
CA GLY A 322 -10.75 14.41 9.74
C GLY A 322 -10.91 14.99 11.13
N TRP A 323 -11.83 14.39 11.86
CA TRP A 323 -12.15 14.72 13.23
C TRP A 323 -12.09 13.47 14.09
N PHE A 324 -11.16 13.45 15.04
CA PHE A 324 -11.13 12.48 16.13
C PHE A 324 -12.23 12.81 17.13
N ILE A 325 -13.37 12.14 17.02
CA ILE A 325 -14.49 12.27 17.95
C ILE A 325 -14.04 11.73 19.32
N THR A 326 -13.34 10.60 19.32
CA THR A 326 -12.59 10.03 20.44
C THR A 326 -11.19 9.60 19.95
N PRO A 327 -10.24 9.26 20.81
CA PRO A 327 -8.94 8.73 20.37
C PRO A 327 -9.02 7.49 19.46
N SER A 328 -10.11 6.72 19.56
CA SER A 328 -10.35 5.49 18.82
C SER A 328 -11.42 5.61 17.73
N LEU A 329 -12.03 6.80 17.53
CA LEU A 329 -13.06 7.03 16.51
C LEU A 329 -12.72 8.26 15.68
N LEU A 330 -12.41 8.08 14.43
CA LEU A 330 -12.09 9.11 13.45
C LEU A 330 -13.15 9.16 12.36
N LEU A 331 -13.68 10.33 12.08
CA LEU A 331 -14.48 10.62 10.89
C LEU A 331 -13.65 11.43 9.91
N LYS A 332 -13.53 10.96 8.66
CA LYS A 332 -12.79 11.62 7.59
C LYS A 332 -13.69 11.95 6.41
N ALA A 333 -13.35 13.04 5.72
CA ALA A 333 -13.93 13.38 4.43
C ALA A 333 -12.82 13.71 3.43
N GLU A 334 -13.02 13.31 2.18
CA GLU A 334 -12.04 13.48 1.11
C GLU A 334 -12.73 13.88 -0.20
N LEU A 335 -12.15 14.86 -0.87
CA LEU A 335 -12.36 15.15 -2.28
C LEU A 335 -11.19 14.58 -3.07
N VAL A 336 -11.46 13.86 -4.15
CA VAL A 336 -10.46 13.24 -5.00
C VAL A 336 -10.67 13.59 -6.46
N GLU A 337 -9.59 13.88 -7.19
CA GLU A 337 -9.56 13.92 -8.65
C GLU A 337 -8.37 13.10 -9.16
N GLN A 338 -8.61 12.23 -10.16
CA GLN A 338 -7.56 11.45 -10.82
C GLN A 338 -7.71 11.54 -12.33
N LYS A 339 -6.56 11.64 -13.02
CA LYS A 339 -6.46 11.74 -14.50
C LYS A 339 -5.53 10.67 -15.02
N TYR A 340 -5.85 10.20 -16.24
CA TYR A 340 -5.11 9.17 -16.96
C TYR A 340 -4.69 9.68 -18.32
N GLU A 341 -3.41 9.66 -18.62
CA GLU A 341 -2.80 10.19 -19.84
C GLU A 341 -1.86 9.15 -20.47
N GLY A 342 -1.66 9.21 -21.77
CA GLY A 342 -0.73 8.32 -22.48
C GLY A 342 -1.24 6.89 -22.72
N PHE A 343 -2.45 6.54 -22.28
CA PHE A 343 -3.04 5.24 -22.56
C PHE A 343 -3.46 5.14 -24.01
N VAL A 344 -3.30 3.96 -24.62
CA VAL A 344 -3.72 3.75 -26.01
C VAL A 344 -5.23 3.91 -26.17
N ARG A 345 -5.65 4.29 -27.38
CA ARG A 345 -7.05 4.60 -27.69
C ARG A 345 -8.05 3.48 -27.36
N THR A 346 -7.59 2.23 -27.37
CA THR A 346 -8.42 1.06 -27.07
C THR A 346 -8.50 0.72 -25.59
N ASP A 347 -7.73 1.40 -24.74
CA ASP A 347 -7.78 1.21 -23.28
C ASP A 347 -8.92 2.06 -22.69
N ILE A 348 -9.71 1.49 -21.80
CA ILE A 348 -10.83 2.19 -21.14
C ILE A 348 -10.38 3.42 -20.35
N ARG A 349 -9.11 3.48 -19.97
CA ARG A 349 -8.49 4.59 -19.22
C ARG A 349 -8.00 5.73 -20.12
N ASN A 350 -8.01 5.59 -21.45
CA ASN A 350 -7.49 6.60 -22.38
C ASN A 350 -8.18 7.96 -22.20
N GLY A 351 -7.43 8.98 -21.78
CA GLY A 351 -7.93 10.33 -21.49
C GLY A 351 -9.00 10.38 -20.38
N GLY A 352 -9.16 9.28 -19.66
CA GLY A 352 -10.13 9.15 -18.59
C GLY A 352 -9.80 10.00 -17.38
N LYS A 353 -10.81 10.39 -16.64
CA LYS A 353 -10.68 11.03 -15.33
C LYS A 353 -11.85 10.66 -14.43
N PHE A 354 -11.61 10.71 -13.14
CA PHE A 354 -12.70 10.69 -12.18
C PHE A 354 -12.48 11.72 -11.07
N ARG A 355 -13.55 12.11 -10.44
CA ARG A 355 -13.54 12.90 -9.22
C ARG A 355 -14.71 12.48 -8.34
N GLY A 356 -14.53 12.61 -7.05
CA GLY A 356 -15.55 12.20 -6.10
C GLY A 356 -15.36 12.79 -4.72
N PHE A 357 -16.34 12.54 -3.89
CA PHE A 357 -16.34 12.86 -2.48
C PHE A 357 -16.56 11.58 -1.69
N MET A 358 -15.74 11.35 -0.66
CA MET A 358 -15.80 10.17 0.20
C MET A 358 -15.91 10.58 1.65
N ILE A 359 -16.69 9.82 2.43
CA ILE A 359 -16.69 9.89 3.90
C ILE A 359 -16.33 8.51 4.42
N GLU A 360 -15.45 8.45 5.40
CA GLU A 360 -15.05 7.22 6.08
C GLU A 360 -15.09 7.41 7.60
N ALA A 361 -15.77 6.52 8.29
CA ALA A 361 -15.66 6.38 9.74
C ALA A 361 -14.70 5.23 10.04
N VAL A 362 -13.72 5.49 10.90
CA VAL A 362 -12.69 4.52 11.31
C VAL A 362 -12.74 4.36 12.81
N THR A 363 -12.73 3.11 13.27
CA THR A 363 -12.63 2.79 14.69
C THR A 363 -11.52 1.78 14.94
N ALA A 364 -10.82 1.92 16.08
CA ALA A 364 -9.85 0.95 16.57
C ALA A 364 -10.01 0.79 18.09
N PHE A 365 -9.78 -0.40 18.62
CA PHE A 365 -9.92 -0.75 20.04
C PHE A 365 -8.93 -1.84 20.43
#